data_edce14eb37992768f86fa6ad91c6dd6d
#
_entry.id   edce14eb37992768f86fa6ad91c6dd6d
#
_cell.length_a   1.000
_cell.length_b   1.000
_cell.length_c   1.000
_cell.angle_alpha   90.00
_cell.angle_beta   90.00
_cell.angle_gamma   90.00
#
_symmetry.space_group_name_H-M   'P 1'
#
loop_
_entity.id
_entity.type
_entity.pdbx_description
1 polymer ?
#
loop_
_entity_poly.entity_id
_entity_poly.type
_entity_poly.pdbx_seq_one_letter_code
_entity_poly.pdbx_strand_id
1 'polypeptide(L)'
;MKRSLRVLDGAVVVFDGVAGVEPQSETNWRYADEYRVPRICFINKLDRTGADFYKDVESIHRRLTKRAYPIQLPIGIESGFKGMVDLLRRRAFIFKDEFGKDVEETDVPEDMKADAERWRGQLVEVIVEQDEALMAAYLDGKDISLEDLMRALRKGVIANTIVXXXXXXXXXXRCAIICLRRLMFRR
;
A
#
# COMPACT_ATOMS: atom_id res chain seq x y z
N MET A 1 -22.34 5.49 11.57
CA MET A 1 -21.20 5.50 10.63
C MET A 1 -21.41 6.36 9.37
N LYS A 2 -22.53 6.25 8.64
CA LYS A 2 -22.79 7.09 7.44
C LYS A 2 -22.60 8.60 7.67
N ARG A 3 -23.05 9.11 8.83
CA ARG A 3 -22.94 10.56 9.15
C ARG A 3 -21.50 11.02 9.31
N SER A 4 -20.62 10.16 9.84
CA SER A 4 -19.21 10.50 10.06
C SER A 4 -18.43 10.59 8.74
N LEU A 5 -18.78 9.78 7.74
CA LEU A 5 -18.07 9.76 6.45
C LEU A 5 -18.19 11.08 5.67
N ARG A 6 -19.26 11.85 5.93
CA ARG A 6 -19.50 13.14 5.25
C ARG A 6 -18.45 14.22 5.55
N VAL A 7 -17.75 14.07 6.67
CA VAL A 7 -16.79 15.08 7.16
C VAL A 7 -15.35 14.59 7.10
N LEU A 8 -15.10 13.42 6.49
CA LEU A 8 -13.74 12.87 6.43
C LEU A 8 -13.00 13.37 5.20
N ASP A 9 -11.79 13.89 5.40
CA ASP A 9 -10.85 14.23 4.34
C ASP A 9 -10.14 12.99 3.76
N GLY A 10 -10.15 11.87 4.52
CA GLY A 10 -9.57 10.61 4.08
C GLY A 10 -9.81 9.51 5.11
N ALA A 11 -9.61 8.27 4.71
CA ALA A 11 -9.84 7.11 5.57
C ALA A 11 -8.68 6.11 5.48
N VAL A 12 -8.44 5.42 6.58
CA VAL A 12 -7.55 4.26 6.63
C VAL A 12 -8.44 3.02 6.79
N VAL A 13 -8.35 2.11 5.84
CA VAL A 13 -9.07 0.83 5.88
C VAL A 13 -8.10 -0.25 6.31
N VAL A 14 -8.46 -1.04 7.32
CA VAL A 14 -7.60 -2.11 7.82
C VAL A 14 -8.29 -3.45 7.56
N PHE A 15 -7.61 -4.32 6.82
CA PHE A 15 -8.05 -5.70 6.56
C PHE A 15 -7.26 -6.65 7.47
N ASP A 16 -7.88 -7.75 7.82
CA ASP A 16 -7.24 -8.82 8.59
C ASP A 16 -6.56 -9.77 7.58
N GLY A 17 -5.25 -9.99 7.72
CA GLY A 17 -4.45 -10.79 6.79
C GLY A 17 -4.83 -12.28 6.73
N VAL A 18 -5.72 -12.74 7.60
CA VAL A 18 -6.24 -14.11 7.59
C VAL A 18 -7.65 -14.15 6.98
N ALA A 19 -8.49 -13.14 7.32
CA ALA A 19 -9.89 -13.10 6.91
C ALA A 19 -10.10 -12.41 5.55
N GLY A 20 -9.20 -11.52 5.17
CA GLY A 20 -9.34 -10.74 3.94
C GLY A 20 -10.50 -9.77 3.98
N VAL A 21 -11.23 -9.65 2.87
CA VAL A 21 -12.41 -8.77 2.76
C VAL A 21 -13.63 -9.47 3.36
N GLU A 22 -14.20 -8.85 4.39
CA GLU A 22 -15.42 -9.33 5.08
C GLU A 22 -16.64 -8.53 4.59
N PRO A 23 -17.89 -9.03 4.80
CA PRO A 23 -19.11 -8.30 4.38
C PRO A 23 -19.21 -6.89 4.97
N GLN A 24 -18.72 -6.68 6.19
CA GLN A 24 -18.70 -5.36 6.82
C GLN A 24 -17.74 -4.42 6.07
N SER A 25 -16.61 -4.95 5.58
CA SER A 25 -15.65 -4.20 4.77
C SER A 25 -16.29 -3.69 3.49
N GLU A 26 -17.07 -4.56 2.80
CA GLU A 26 -17.78 -4.19 1.57
C GLU A 26 -18.79 -3.07 1.82
N THR A 27 -19.57 -3.20 2.90
CA THR A 27 -20.57 -2.19 3.26
C THR A 27 -19.91 -0.83 3.51
N ASN A 28 -18.83 -0.81 4.30
CA ASN A 28 -18.09 0.42 4.63
C ASN A 28 -17.43 1.01 3.38
N TRP A 29 -16.90 0.15 2.50
CA TRP A 29 -16.28 0.55 1.23
C TRP A 29 -17.28 1.28 0.35
N ARG A 30 -18.48 0.70 0.17
CA ARG A 30 -19.55 1.30 -0.63
C ARG A 30 -19.97 2.68 -0.09
N TYR A 31 -20.05 2.83 1.24
CA TYR A 31 -20.32 4.14 1.83
C TYR A 31 -19.20 5.15 1.55
N ALA A 32 -17.92 4.71 1.63
CA ALA A 32 -16.79 5.58 1.32
C ALA A 32 -16.80 6.01 -0.15
N ASP A 33 -17.23 5.13 -1.07
CA ASP A 33 -17.43 5.48 -2.50
C ASP A 33 -18.55 6.51 -2.67
N GLU A 34 -19.69 6.31 -1.99
CA GLU A 34 -20.83 7.23 -2.01
C GLU A 34 -20.42 8.67 -1.63
N TYR A 35 -19.55 8.81 -0.64
CA TYR A 35 -19.06 10.12 -0.17
C TYR A 35 -17.74 10.54 -0.78
N ARG A 36 -17.19 9.78 -1.73
CA ARG A 36 -15.91 10.03 -2.42
C ARG A 36 -14.75 10.25 -1.46
N VAL A 37 -14.72 9.49 -0.35
CA VAL A 37 -13.66 9.62 0.66
C VAL A 37 -12.37 8.96 0.14
N PRO A 38 -11.28 9.71 -0.02
CA PRO A 38 -9.98 9.12 -0.38
C PRO A 38 -9.54 8.13 0.69
N ARG A 39 -8.92 7.02 0.29
CA ARG A 39 -8.54 6.01 1.28
C ARG A 39 -7.27 5.27 0.91
N ILE A 40 -6.61 4.79 1.95
CA ILE A 40 -5.49 3.87 1.86
C ILE A 40 -5.84 2.61 2.66
N CYS A 41 -5.25 1.50 2.29
CA CYS A 41 -5.54 0.21 2.92
C CYS A 41 -4.31 -0.35 3.61
N PHE A 42 -4.52 -1.03 4.74
CA PHE A 42 -3.51 -1.81 5.43
C PHE A 42 -3.98 -3.23 5.59
N ILE A 43 -3.15 -4.19 5.21
CA ILE A 43 -3.32 -5.61 5.51
C ILE A 43 -2.52 -5.87 6.79
N ASN A 44 -3.22 -6.16 7.86
CA ASN A 44 -2.70 -6.30 9.21
C ASN A 44 -2.64 -7.77 9.63
N LYS A 45 -1.86 -8.08 10.64
CA LYS A 45 -1.71 -9.44 11.20
C LYS A 45 -1.07 -10.43 10.23
N LEU A 46 -0.14 -9.99 9.40
CA LEU A 46 0.58 -10.86 8.46
C LEU A 46 1.51 -11.85 9.18
N ASP A 47 1.75 -11.64 10.47
CA ASP A 47 2.50 -12.51 11.35
C ASP A 47 1.69 -13.71 11.89
N ARG A 48 0.39 -13.75 11.65
CA ARG A 48 -0.49 -14.82 12.14
C ARG A 48 -0.54 -16.01 11.19
N THR A 49 -0.73 -17.20 11.76
CA THR A 49 -0.95 -18.43 11.00
C THR A 49 -2.18 -18.30 10.10
N GLY A 50 -2.02 -18.65 8.83
CA GLY A 50 -3.06 -18.53 7.81
C GLY A 50 -3.10 -17.18 7.10
N ALA A 51 -2.23 -16.22 7.47
CA ALA A 51 -2.18 -14.94 6.81
C ALA A 51 -1.52 -15.05 5.42
N ASP A 52 -2.13 -14.42 4.42
CA ASP A 52 -1.61 -14.44 3.06
C ASP A 52 -1.89 -13.10 2.36
N PHE A 53 -0.86 -12.28 2.26
CA PHE A 53 -0.93 -10.96 1.65
C PHE A 53 -1.48 -10.98 0.23
N TYR A 54 -1.05 -11.95 -0.59
CA TYR A 54 -1.43 -11.99 -2.01
C TYR A 54 -2.89 -12.40 -2.19
N LYS A 55 -3.38 -13.32 -1.36
CA LYS A 55 -4.81 -13.68 -1.33
C LYS A 55 -5.67 -12.49 -0.90
N ASP A 56 -5.18 -11.70 0.05
CA ASP A 56 -5.89 -10.50 0.49
C ASP A 56 -5.97 -9.45 -0.62
N VAL A 57 -4.87 -9.21 -1.33
CA VAL A 57 -4.84 -8.31 -2.49
C VAL A 57 -5.85 -8.81 -3.54
N GLU A 58 -5.85 -10.11 -3.84
CA GLU A 58 -6.82 -10.71 -4.77
C GLU A 58 -8.26 -10.54 -4.29
N SER A 59 -8.50 -10.75 -2.99
CA SER A 59 -9.82 -10.56 -2.38
C SER A 59 -10.30 -9.11 -2.54
N ILE A 60 -9.42 -8.14 -2.31
CA ILE A 60 -9.69 -6.71 -2.51
C ILE A 60 -10.03 -6.43 -3.99
N HIS A 61 -9.24 -6.99 -4.91
CA HIS A 61 -9.46 -6.82 -6.37
C HIS A 61 -10.80 -7.39 -6.81
N ARG A 62 -11.19 -8.54 -6.27
CA ARG A 62 -12.42 -9.23 -6.66
C ARG A 62 -13.66 -8.59 -6.05
N ARG A 63 -13.60 -8.11 -4.80
CA ARG A 63 -14.76 -7.71 -4.02
C ARG A 63 -14.94 -6.21 -3.86
N LEU A 64 -13.85 -5.42 -3.96
CA LEU A 64 -13.89 -3.98 -3.68
C LEU A 64 -13.48 -3.12 -4.87
N THR A 65 -12.23 -3.24 -5.33
CA THR A 65 -11.72 -2.41 -6.42
C THR A 65 -10.46 -2.98 -7.06
N LYS A 66 -10.39 -2.91 -8.38
CA LYS A 66 -9.16 -3.26 -9.13
C LYS A 66 -8.09 -2.14 -9.06
N ARG A 67 -8.44 -0.97 -8.52
CA ARG A 67 -7.52 0.17 -8.39
C ARG A 67 -6.64 0.12 -7.13
N ALA A 68 -6.60 -1.03 -6.45
CA ALA A 68 -5.77 -1.25 -5.27
C ALA A 68 -4.40 -1.81 -5.67
N TYR A 69 -3.33 -1.10 -5.34
CA TYR A 69 -1.96 -1.47 -5.70
C TYR A 69 -1.07 -1.55 -4.48
N PRO A 70 -0.36 -2.67 -4.28
CA PRO A 70 0.66 -2.74 -3.24
C PRO A 70 1.75 -1.68 -3.45
N ILE A 71 2.12 -0.97 -2.40
CA ILE A 71 3.31 -0.11 -2.39
C ILE A 71 4.43 -0.75 -1.57
N GLN A 72 4.11 -1.84 -0.89
CA GLN A 72 5.04 -2.64 -0.09
C GLN A 72 4.72 -4.12 -0.31
N LEU A 73 5.76 -4.97 -0.27
CA LEU A 73 5.60 -6.43 -0.27
C LEU A 73 6.16 -6.99 1.04
N PRO A 74 5.52 -8.00 1.64
CA PRO A 74 6.03 -8.60 2.87
C PRO A 74 7.26 -9.48 2.61
N ILE A 75 8.20 -9.45 3.54
CA ILE A 75 9.36 -10.35 3.56
C ILE A 75 9.05 -11.43 4.58
N GLY A 76 8.87 -12.67 4.11
CA GLY A 76 8.44 -13.79 4.93
C GLY A 76 6.93 -13.87 5.06
N ILE A 77 6.45 -14.98 5.62
CA ILE A 77 5.02 -15.26 5.83
C ILE A 77 4.81 -15.73 7.26
N GLU A 78 3.65 -15.45 7.80
CA GLU A 78 3.23 -15.89 9.14
C GLU A 78 4.31 -15.57 10.19
N SER A 79 4.70 -16.56 11.01
CA SER A 79 5.74 -16.39 12.04
C SER A 79 7.12 -16.04 11.46
N GLY A 80 7.32 -16.24 10.15
CA GLY A 80 8.53 -15.83 9.44
C GLY A 80 8.47 -14.41 8.87
N PHE A 81 7.39 -13.66 9.09
CA PHE A 81 7.29 -12.26 8.66
C PHE A 81 8.32 -11.41 9.40
N LYS A 82 9.27 -10.84 8.67
CA LYS A 82 10.43 -10.15 9.26
C LYS A 82 10.68 -8.77 8.68
N GLY A 83 9.87 -8.33 7.71
CA GLY A 83 10.11 -7.03 7.10
C GLY A 83 9.26 -6.74 5.90
N MET A 84 9.66 -5.73 5.15
CA MET A 84 8.93 -5.34 3.93
C MET A 84 9.88 -4.78 2.87
N VAL A 85 9.51 -4.93 1.61
CA VAL A 85 10.14 -4.26 0.46
C VAL A 85 9.30 -3.03 0.13
N ASP A 86 9.91 -1.85 0.08
CA ASP A 86 9.30 -0.62 -0.43
C ASP A 86 9.53 -0.57 -1.94
N LEU A 87 8.46 -0.70 -2.71
CA LEU A 87 8.51 -0.79 -4.16
C LEU A 87 8.97 0.51 -4.83
N LEU A 88 8.63 1.65 -4.24
CA LEU A 88 9.02 2.94 -4.83
C LEU A 88 10.49 3.26 -4.58
N ARG A 89 11.01 2.93 -3.38
CA ARG A 89 12.42 3.15 -3.01
C ARG A 89 13.34 2.06 -3.51
N ARG A 90 12.82 0.88 -3.85
CA ARG A 90 13.61 -0.33 -4.17
C ARG A 90 14.53 -0.71 -3.01
N ARG A 91 14.00 -0.63 -1.78
CA ARG A 91 14.76 -0.95 -0.56
C ARG A 91 13.95 -1.90 0.30
N ALA A 92 14.64 -2.73 1.07
CA ALA A 92 14.02 -3.60 2.06
C ALA A 92 14.22 -3.02 3.46
N PHE A 93 13.24 -3.24 4.32
CA PHE A 93 13.23 -2.81 5.72
C PHE A 93 13.00 -4.05 6.57
N ILE A 94 14.02 -4.46 7.32
CA ILE A 94 13.99 -5.66 8.17
C ILE A 94 13.78 -5.22 9.63
N PHE A 95 12.80 -5.81 10.27
CA PHE A 95 12.49 -5.54 11.69
C PHE A 95 13.42 -6.39 12.56
N LYS A 96 14.20 -5.75 13.44
CA LYS A 96 15.13 -6.41 14.36
C LYS A 96 14.47 -6.78 15.69
N ASP A 97 13.31 -6.19 15.97
CA ASP A 97 12.55 -6.44 17.19
C ASP A 97 11.05 -6.61 16.87
N GLU A 98 10.31 -7.22 17.79
CA GLU A 98 8.88 -7.50 17.66
C GLU A 98 8.00 -6.25 17.58
N PHE A 99 8.51 -5.09 17.99
CA PHE A 99 7.75 -3.85 18.04
C PHE A 99 8.03 -2.92 16.85
N GLY A 100 8.95 -3.30 15.96
CA GLY A 100 9.35 -2.49 14.81
C GLY A 100 10.02 -1.17 15.21
N LYS A 101 10.71 -1.13 16.34
CA LYS A 101 11.47 0.05 16.81
C LYS A 101 12.84 0.12 16.16
N ASP A 102 13.47 -1.05 16.02
CA ASP A 102 14.78 -1.18 15.37
C ASP A 102 14.54 -1.74 13.96
N VAL A 103 14.84 -0.93 12.96
CA VAL A 103 14.59 -1.27 11.55
C VAL A 103 15.86 -1.08 10.75
N GLU A 104 16.34 -2.14 10.15
CA GLU A 104 17.49 -2.09 9.25
C GLU A 104 17.04 -1.89 7.81
N GLU A 105 17.59 -0.87 7.15
CA GLU A 105 17.39 -0.67 5.71
C GLU A 105 18.48 -1.41 4.93
N THR A 106 18.07 -2.22 3.96
CA THR A 106 18.98 -3.05 3.16
C THR A 106 18.50 -3.13 1.71
N ASP A 107 19.27 -3.77 0.86
CA ASP A 107 18.85 -4.03 -0.52
C ASP A 107 17.74 -5.08 -0.56
N VAL A 108 16.95 -5.07 -1.63
CA VAL A 108 15.89 -6.06 -1.85
C VAL A 108 16.51 -7.46 -1.90
N PRO A 109 15.99 -8.43 -1.11
CA PRO A 109 16.50 -9.81 -1.17
C PRO A 109 16.47 -10.36 -2.60
N GLU A 110 17.49 -11.13 -2.95
CA GLU A 110 17.68 -11.63 -4.33
C GLU A 110 16.47 -12.41 -4.83
N ASP A 111 15.89 -13.25 -3.97
CA ASP A 111 14.72 -14.07 -4.28
C ASP A 111 13.43 -13.24 -4.47
N MET A 112 13.43 -11.99 -4.03
CA MET A 112 12.26 -11.09 -4.17
C MET A 112 12.43 -10.06 -5.29
N LYS A 113 13.62 -9.91 -5.87
CA LYS A 113 13.89 -8.87 -6.86
C LYS A 113 12.93 -8.92 -8.07
N ALA A 114 12.74 -10.12 -8.64
CA ALA A 114 11.88 -10.28 -9.81
C ALA A 114 10.42 -9.90 -9.50
N ASP A 115 9.89 -10.35 -8.37
CA ASP A 115 8.54 -10.01 -7.93
C ASP A 115 8.42 -8.51 -7.58
N ALA A 116 9.40 -7.95 -6.91
CA ALA A 116 9.41 -6.53 -6.55
C ALA A 116 9.40 -5.66 -7.81
N GLU A 117 10.20 -5.98 -8.81
CA GLU A 117 10.22 -5.22 -10.08
C GLU A 117 8.90 -5.38 -10.85
N ARG A 118 8.32 -6.57 -10.86
CA ARG A 118 7.02 -6.82 -11.50
C ARG A 118 5.92 -5.95 -10.86
N TRP A 119 5.80 -5.99 -9.52
CA TRP A 119 4.79 -5.20 -8.81
C TRP A 119 5.07 -3.69 -8.90
N ARG A 120 6.35 -3.31 -8.88
CA ARG A 120 6.76 -1.92 -9.06
C ARG A 120 6.36 -1.41 -10.45
N GLY A 121 6.59 -2.21 -11.49
CA GLY A 121 6.20 -1.84 -12.86
C GLY A 121 4.73 -1.50 -12.95
N GLN A 122 3.85 -2.38 -12.44
CA GLN A 122 2.40 -2.15 -12.41
C GLN A 122 2.05 -0.88 -11.62
N LEU A 123 2.70 -0.68 -10.48
CA LEU A 123 2.45 0.49 -9.64
C LEU A 123 2.90 1.79 -10.33
N VAL A 124 4.07 1.80 -10.93
CA VAL A 124 4.61 2.99 -11.62
C VAL A 124 3.71 3.35 -12.82
N GLU A 125 3.27 2.37 -13.60
CA GLU A 125 2.34 2.57 -14.72
C GLU A 125 1.12 3.40 -14.31
N VAL A 126 0.42 2.97 -13.26
CA VAL A 126 -0.80 3.68 -12.82
C VAL A 126 -0.49 5.02 -12.15
N ILE A 127 0.70 5.17 -11.57
CA ILE A 127 1.11 6.47 -10.99
C ILE A 127 1.35 7.50 -12.10
N VAL A 128 2.07 7.13 -13.16
CA VAL A 128 2.40 8.09 -14.23
C VAL A 128 1.16 8.51 -15.02
N GLU A 129 0.11 7.67 -15.07
CA GLU A 129 -1.19 8.03 -15.65
C GLU A 129 -1.85 9.25 -14.98
N GLN A 130 -1.44 9.61 -13.76
CA GLN A 130 -2.00 10.75 -13.05
C GLN A 130 -1.42 12.09 -13.49
N ASP A 131 -0.41 12.08 -14.38
CA ASP A 131 0.30 13.28 -14.81
C ASP A 131 0.84 13.09 -16.23
N GLU A 132 0.36 13.90 -17.17
CA GLU A 132 0.69 13.80 -18.60
C GLU A 132 2.20 13.91 -18.88
N ALA A 133 2.89 14.79 -18.14
CA ALA A 133 4.34 14.98 -18.33
C ALA A 133 5.12 13.74 -17.84
N LEU A 134 4.68 13.14 -16.74
CA LEU A 134 5.31 11.90 -16.25
C LEU A 134 5.01 10.72 -17.17
N MET A 135 3.80 10.63 -17.71
CA MET A 135 3.46 9.60 -18.69
C MET A 135 4.35 9.71 -19.94
N ALA A 136 4.53 10.93 -20.49
CA ALA A 136 5.40 11.14 -21.64
C ALA A 136 6.85 10.75 -21.33
N ALA A 137 7.36 11.14 -20.16
CA ALA A 137 8.72 10.78 -19.73
C ALA A 137 8.89 9.24 -19.60
N TYR A 138 7.88 8.59 -19.04
CA TYR A 138 7.86 7.13 -18.86
C TYR A 138 7.91 6.41 -20.24
N LEU A 139 7.09 6.87 -21.20
CA LEU A 139 7.05 6.31 -22.55
C LEU A 139 8.36 6.54 -23.32
N ASP A 140 9.03 7.66 -23.04
CA ASP A 140 10.37 7.97 -23.59
C ASP A 140 11.50 7.12 -22.94
N GLY A 141 11.17 6.30 -21.94
CA GLY A 141 12.14 5.48 -21.21
C GLY A 141 13.00 6.27 -20.23
N LYS A 142 12.58 7.49 -19.86
CA LYS A 142 13.30 8.32 -18.90
C LYS A 142 13.06 7.84 -17.47
N ASP A 143 14.08 7.94 -16.63
CA ASP A 143 13.95 7.61 -15.22
C ASP A 143 13.12 8.71 -14.51
N ILE A 144 12.16 8.29 -13.70
CA ILE A 144 11.26 9.20 -12.98
C ILE A 144 11.70 9.25 -11.52
N SER A 145 11.87 10.46 -11.00
CA SER A 145 12.33 10.65 -9.63
C SER A 145 11.32 10.11 -8.62
N LEU A 146 11.81 9.66 -7.47
CA LEU A 146 10.95 9.23 -6.37
C LEU A 146 9.99 10.35 -5.94
N GLU A 147 10.47 11.60 -5.96
CA GLU A 147 9.66 12.76 -5.58
C GLU A 147 8.46 12.94 -6.52
N ASP A 148 8.69 12.81 -7.83
CA ASP A 148 7.64 12.93 -8.84
C ASP A 148 6.63 11.78 -8.71
N LEU A 149 7.12 10.53 -8.53
CA LEU A 149 6.25 9.38 -8.29
C LEU A 149 5.37 9.59 -7.06
N MET A 150 5.95 10.09 -5.96
CA MET A 150 5.21 10.34 -4.72
C MET A 150 4.17 11.45 -4.89
N ARG A 151 4.50 12.50 -5.65
CA ARG A 151 3.57 13.61 -5.95
C ARG A 151 2.38 13.10 -6.77
N ALA A 152 2.65 12.33 -7.84
CA ALA A 152 1.60 11.77 -8.70
C ALA A 152 0.76 10.72 -7.97
N LEU A 153 1.38 9.85 -7.17
CA LEU A 153 0.67 8.88 -6.32
C LEU A 153 -0.31 9.59 -5.39
N ARG A 154 0.14 10.65 -4.71
CA ARG A 154 -0.71 11.45 -3.83
C ARG A 154 -1.92 12.02 -4.58
N LYS A 155 -1.69 12.57 -5.79
CA LYS A 155 -2.76 13.09 -6.66
C LYS A 155 -3.79 11.98 -6.95
N GLY A 156 -3.33 10.78 -7.34
CA GLY A 156 -4.19 9.64 -7.63
C GLY A 156 -5.00 9.17 -6.41
N VAL A 157 -4.38 9.13 -5.22
CA VAL A 157 -5.08 8.73 -3.99
C VAL A 157 -6.18 9.74 -3.62
N ILE A 158 -5.87 11.03 -3.70
CA ILE A 158 -6.85 12.10 -3.39
C ILE A 158 -8.00 12.07 -4.41
N ALA A 159 -7.70 11.78 -5.68
CA ALA A 159 -8.71 11.68 -6.74
C ALA A 159 -9.51 10.35 -6.70
N ASN A 160 -9.15 9.41 -5.82
CA ASN A 160 -9.73 8.05 -5.75
C ASN A 160 -9.49 7.22 -7.01
N THR A 161 -8.47 7.54 -7.80
CA THR A 161 -8.06 6.74 -8.97
C THR A 161 -7.11 5.62 -8.57
N ILE A 162 -6.37 5.78 -7.45
CA ILE A 162 -5.44 4.78 -6.90
C ILE A 162 -5.78 4.55 -5.42
N VAL A 163 -5.70 3.29 -4.99
CA VAL A 163 -5.79 2.91 -3.58
C VAL A 163 -4.49 2.19 -3.18
N UNK A 164 -3.73 2.56 -2.31
CA UNK A 164 -2.50 2.03 -1.90
C UNK A 164 -2.76 1.01 -0.85
N UNK A 165 -2.25 -0.23 -0.92
CA UNK A 165 -2.22 -1.21 0.08
C UNK A 165 -0.83 -1.20 0.64
N UNK A 166 -0.76 -1.16 1.92
CA UNK A 166 0.43 -1.23 2.67
C UNK A 166 0.38 -2.43 3.53
N UNK A 167 1.39 -2.97 3.91
CA UNK A 167 1.52 -4.06 4.83
C UNK A 167 1.79 -3.48 6.18
N UNK A 168 1.20 -3.97 7.15
CA UNK A 168 1.45 -3.64 8.49
C UNK A 168 1.52 -4.87 9.31
N UNK A 169 2.26 -4.86 10.17
CA UNK A 169 2.42 -5.88 11.18
C UNK A 169 1.65 -5.49 12.39
N UNK A 170 1.22 -6.33 13.04
CA UNK A 170 0.44 -6.09 14.15
C UNK A 170 0.89 -5.10 15.17
N UNK A 171 1.91 -5.01 15.41
CA UNK A 171 2.47 -4.11 16.35
C UNK A 171 3.17 -2.93 15.78
N UNK A 172 3.27 -3.07 14.62
CA UNK A 172 4.00 -2.06 14.01
C UNK A 172 3.14 -0.95 13.47
N UNK A 173 2.44 -0.62 14.11
CA UNK A 173 1.83 0.60 13.84
C UNK A 173 2.72 1.73 13.49
N ARG A 174 3.91 1.70 13.91
CA ARG A 174 4.89 2.77 13.58
C ARG A 174 5.32 2.76 12.12
N CYS A 175 5.47 1.58 11.54
CA CYS A 175 5.79 1.51 10.09
C CYS A 175 4.69 2.11 9.22
N ALA A 176 3.46 1.86 9.56
CA ALA A 176 2.31 2.49 8.91
C ALA A 176 2.34 4.01 9.05
N ILE A 177 2.69 4.50 10.24
CA ILE A 177 2.78 5.94 10.52
C ILE A 177 3.92 6.59 9.72
N ILE A 178 5.06 5.91 9.58
CA ILE A 178 6.19 6.42 8.78
C ILE A 178 5.79 6.54 7.31
N CYS A 179 5.14 5.52 6.76
CA CYS A 179 4.61 5.56 5.39
C CYS A 179 3.55 6.66 5.22
N LEU A 180 2.62 6.75 6.18
CA LEU A 180 1.57 7.78 6.17
C LEU A 180 2.13 9.20 6.23
N ARG A 181 3.08 9.44 7.16
CA ARG A 181 3.72 10.76 7.28
C ARG A 181 4.44 11.17 6.01
N ARG A 182 5.08 10.23 5.33
CA ARG A 182 5.82 10.52 4.10
C ARG A 182 4.90 10.66 2.88
N LEU A 183 3.78 9.91 2.83
CA LEU A 183 2.83 9.96 1.70
C LEU A 183 1.79 11.07 1.82
N MET A 184 1.28 11.35 3.04
CA MET A 184 0.11 12.22 3.20
C MET A 184 0.41 13.59 3.84
N PHE A 185 1.48 13.73 4.63
CA PHE A 185 1.65 14.89 5.51
C PHE A 185 2.88 15.77 5.27
N ARG A 186 3.63 15.60 4.18
CA ARG A 186 4.61 16.60 3.81
C ARG A 186 3.91 17.75 3.08
N ARG A 187 3.74 18.85 3.79
CA ARG A 187 3.48 20.16 3.16
C ARG A 187 4.75 20.64 2.47
#